data_364c1cb7cb3f25811715571015284849
#
_entry.id   364c1cb7cb3f25811715571015284849
#
_cell.length_a   1.000
_cell.length_b   1.000
_cell.length_c   1.000
_cell.angle_alpha   90.00
_cell.angle_beta   90.00
_cell.angle_gamma   90.00
#
_symmetry.space_group_name_H-M   'P 1'
#
loop_
_entity.id
_entity.type
_entity.pdbx_description
1 polymer ?
#
loop_
_entity_poly.entity_id
_entity_poly.type
_entity_poly.pdbx_seq_one_letter_code
_entity_poly.pdbx_strand_id
1 'polypeptide(L)'
;MKFDIQPLQTPPIVWNFEEIKAELEAEMKKYQALVYTDDNIKEAKQDRALLNKVIKELNDKKLVVKRNYCAPYEAFENQVKELQAIVSNTNAGIDAAVKDYEERKRVEKTEEIKAAYQEIFADLADDVPLEMVWQPYWLNASIPMKQVTDALKIRAIDIRNDLAYIDKLEPNKRLAVRFDYLKTLRLTDALNLNRERQDFEKKNTPQTAEKSADSYEITLRIVVTDEKLDDLLVYLDEKGIELIL
;
A
#
# COMPACT_ATOMS: atom_id res chain seq x y z
N MET A 1 32.54 15.64 -17.97
CA MET A 1 32.10 15.51 -19.37
C MET A 1 31.61 16.88 -19.81
N LYS A 2 32.10 17.41 -20.98
CA LYS A 2 31.71 18.74 -21.43
C LYS A 2 30.99 18.56 -22.78
N PHE A 3 29.77 19.09 -22.86
CA PHE A 3 28.97 19.04 -24.10
C PHE A 3 29.22 20.31 -24.87
N ASP A 4 29.78 20.19 -26.09
CA ASP A 4 30.00 21.30 -26.99
C ASP A 4 29.03 21.14 -28.16
N ILE A 5 27.95 21.94 -28.12
CA ILE A 5 26.92 21.93 -29.16
C ILE A 5 27.03 23.28 -29.90
N GLN A 6 27.45 23.24 -31.16
CA GLN A 6 27.49 24.44 -31.98
C GLN A 6 26.07 24.87 -32.35
N PRO A 7 25.73 26.19 -32.26
CA PRO A 7 24.43 26.68 -32.65
C PRO A 7 24.11 26.35 -34.09
N LEU A 8 23.00 25.69 -34.35
CA LEU A 8 22.55 25.36 -35.69
C LEU A 8 22.12 26.65 -36.40
N GLN A 9 22.86 27.05 -37.45
CA GLN A 9 22.43 28.11 -38.34
C GLN A 9 21.47 27.53 -39.39
N THR A 10 20.17 27.66 -39.14
CA THR A 10 19.14 27.27 -40.09
C THR A 10 18.83 28.47 -40.99
N PRO A 11 19.08 28.40 -42.29
CA PRO A 11 18.71 29.48 -43.18
C PRO A 11 17.17 29.61 -43.24
N PRO A 12 16.66 30.84 -43.42
CA PRO A 12 15.22 31.03 -43.57
C PRO A 12 14.71 30.29 -44.83
N ILE A 13 13.49 29.79 -44.76
CA ILE A 13 12.83 29.17 -45.91
C ILE A 13 12.41 30.29 -46.85
N VAL A 14 13.09 30.39 -47.99
CA VAL A 14 12.83 31.39 -49.01
C VAL A 14 12.06 30.75 -50.17
N TRP A 15 10.96 31.37 -50.56
CA TRP A 15 10.13 30.97 -51.69
C TRP A 15 9.39 32.17 -52.25
N ASN A 16 8.82 32.05 -53.42
CA ASN A 16 8.19 33.13 -54.18
C ASN A 16 6.75 33.44 -53.68
N PHE A 17 6.61 33.66 -52.37
CA PHE A 17 5.30 33.82 -51.69
C PHE A 17 4.44 34.93 -52.28
N GLU A 18 5.01 36.13 -52.44
CA GLU A 18 4.24 37.30 -52.92
C GLU A 18 3.76 37.10 -54.36
N GLU A 19 4.58 36.47 -55.21
CA GLU A 19 4.22 36.14 -56.57
C GLU A 19 3.05 35.15 -56.65
N ILE A 20 3.19 34.01 -55.96
CA ILE A 20 2.12 32.99 -55.89
C ILE A 20 0.85 33.55 -55.26
N LYS A 21 0.98 34.37 -54.22
CA LYS A 21 -0.16 35.03 -53.59
C LYS A 21 -0.92 35.92 -54.58
N ALA A 22 -0.20 36.77 -55.32
CA ALA A 22 -0.81 37.68 -56.30
C ALA A 22 -1.52 36.88 -57.41
N GLU A 23 -0.87 35.81 -57.93
CA GLU A 23 -1.49 34.90 -58.92
C GLU A 23 -2.74 34.22 -58.41
N LEU A 24 -2.72 33.68 -57.19
CA LEU A 24 -3.88 33.04 -56.56
C LEU A 24 -5.01 34.05 -56.30
N GLU A 25 -4.73 35.26 -55.79
CA GLU A 25 -5.71 36.28 -55.58
C GLU A 25 -6.39 36.74 -56.91
N ALA A 26 -5.61 36.86 -57.98
CA ALA A 26 -6.14 37.19 -59.28
C ALA A 26 -7.02 36.08 -59.85
N GLU A 27 -6.60 34.78 -59.67
CA GLU A 27 -7.38 33.64 -60.13
C GLU A 27 -8.69 33.49 -59.31
N MET A 28 -8.63 33.65 -57.99
CA MET A 28 -9.78 33.55 -57.11
C MET A 28 -10.87 34.60 -57.38
N LYS A 29 -10.52 35.79 -57.85
CA LYS A 29 -11.49 36.80 -58.27
C LYS A 29 -12.42 36.32 -59.38
N LYS A 30 -11.92 35.47 -60.29
CA LYS A 30 -12.74 34.88 -61.35
C LYS A 30 -13.86 34.00 -60.76
N TYR A 31 -13.56 33.18 -59.78
CA TYR A 31 -14.50 32.27 -59.13
C TYR A 31 -15.49 33.02 -58.21
N GLN A 32 -15.07 34.10 -57.56
CA GLN A 32 -15.92 34.92 -56.71
C GLN A 32 -17.02 35.68 -57.51
N ALA A 33 -16.78 35.94 -58.77
CA ALA A 33 -17.72 36.62 -59.67
C ALA A 33 -18.73 35.65 -60.34
N LEU A 34 -18.55 34.33 -60.18
CA LEU A 34 -19.45 33.35 -60.80
C LEU A 34 -20.71 33.14 -59.97
N VAL A 35 -21.88 33.20 -60.66
CA VAL A 35 -23.14 32.82 -60.10
C VAL A 35 -23.40 31.36 -60.51
N TYR A 36 -23.53 30.50 -59.53
CA TYR A 36 -23.75 29.09 -59.75
C TYR A 36 -25.24 28.81 -59.89
N THR A 37 -25.60 28.21 -61.01
CA THR A 37 -26.99 27.78 -61.36
C THR A 37 -27.00 26.31 -61.67
N ASP A 38 -28.18 25.70 -61.84
CA ASP A 38 -28.29 24.28 -62.17
C ASP A 38 -27.58 23.94 -63.50
N ASP A 39 -27.55 24.88 -64.44
CA ASP A 39 -26.92 24.71 -65.74
C ASP A 39 -25.36 24.61 -65.69
N ASN A 40 -24.72 25.31 -64.74
CA ASN A 40 -23.26 25.35 -64.60
C ASN A 40 -22.71 24.60 -63.38
N ILE A 41 -23.52 23.92 -62.62
CA ILE A 41 -23.16 23.19 -61.40
C ILE A 41 -22.07 22.10 -61.67
N LYS A 42 -22.06 21.53 -62.85
CA LYS A 42 -21.03 20.58 -63.25
C LYS A 42 -19.64 21.23 -63.39
N GLU A 43 -19.56 22.39 -63.95
CA GLU A 43 -18.35 23.20 -64.06
C GLU A 43 -17.88 23.64 -62.67
N ALA A 44 -18.80 24.10 -61.83
CA ALA A 44 -18.49 24.45 -60.42
C ALA A 44 -17.85 23.29 -59.64
N LYS A 45 -18.31 22.07 -59.85
CA LYS A 45 -17.72 20.86 -59.24
C LYS A 45 -16.30 20.60 -59.75
N GLN A 46 -16.03 20.85 -61.03
CA GLN A 46 -14.70 20.72 -61.64
C GLN A 46 -13.76 21.78 -61.08
N ASP A 47 -14.19 23.04 -61.03
CA ASP A 47 -13.40 24.13 -60.46
C ASP A 47 -13.04 23.88 -58.98
N ARG A 48 -14.00 23.44 -58.19
CA ARG A 48 -13.74 23.03 -56.80
C ARG A 48 -12.71 21.90 -56.72
N ALA A 49 -12.76 20.91 -57.63
CA ALA A 49 -11.77 19.83 -57.65
C ALA A 49 -10.36 20.36 -58.01
N LEU A 50 -10.25 21.32 -58.93
CA LEU A 50 -9.01 21.97 -59.25
C LEU A 50 -8.44 22.77 -58.06
N LEU A 51 -9.27 23.57 -57.39
CA LEU A 51 -8.85 24.32 -56.19
C LEU A 51 -8.41 23.40 -55.05
N ASN A 52 -9.10 22.31 -54.84
CA ASN A 52 -8.68 21.31 -53.86
C ASN A 52 -7.34 20.64 -54.22
N LYS A 53 -7.05 20.47 -55.49
CA LYS A 53 -5.76 19.98 -55.99
C LYS A 53 -4.63 20.96 -55.66
N VAL A 54 -4.84 22.25 -55.86
CA VAL A 54 -3.87 23.30 -55.48
C VAL A 54 -3.59 23.29 -54.00
N ILE A 55 -4.66 23.20 -53.13
CA ILE A 55 -4.49 23.08 -51.68
C ILE A 55 -3.67 21.84 -51.32
N LYS A 56 -3.94 20.70 -51.96
CA LYS A 56 -3.18 19.48 -51.75
C LYS A 56 -1.70 19.64 -52.13
N GLU A 57 -1.42 20.21 -53.28
CA GLU A 57 -0.05 20.47 -53.73
C GLU A 57 0.72 21.38 -52.75
N LEU A 58 0.10 22.44 -52.27
CA LEU A 58 0.71 23.31 -51.25
C LEU A 58 1.01 22.54 -49.96
N ASN A 59 0.09 21.69 -49.50
CA ASN A 59 0.31 20.87 -48.33
C ASN A 59 1.43 19.82 -48.52
N ASP A 60 1.49 19.18 -49.70
CA ASP A 60 2.51 18.20 -50.03
C ASP A 60 3.91 18.87 -50.03
N LYS A 61 4.02 20.05 -50.65
CA LYS A 61 5.28 20.84 -50.65
C LYS A 61 5.67 21.26 -49.24
N LYS A 62 4.71 21.73 -48.42
CA LYS A 62 4.95 22.08 -47.02
C LYS A 62 5.51 20.89 -46.23
N LEU A 63 4.98 19.68 -46.40
CA LEU A 63 5.45 18.48 -45.72
C LEU A 63 6.89 18.09 -46.18
N VAL A 64 7.21 18.22 -47.46
CA VAL A 64 8.57 17.96 -47.96
C VAL A 64 9.56 18.93 -47.34
N VAL A 65 9.23 20.23 -47.34
CA VAL A 65 10.08 21.27 -46.73
C VAL A 65 10.28 20.99 -45.23
N LYS A 66 9.18 20.70 -44.49
CA LYS A 66 9.25 20.35 -43.05
C LYS A 66 10.20 19.19 -42.81
N ARG A 67 10.07 18.10 -43.58
CA ARG A 67 10.93 16.92 -43.43
C ARG A 67 12.39 17.25 -43.62
N ASN A 68 12.71 17.95 -44.70
CA ASN A 68 14.09 18.33 -45.01
C ASN A 68 14.69 19.27 -43.97
N TYR A 69 13.88 20.20 -43.46
CA TYR A 69 14.30 21.18 -42.47
C TYR A 69 14.52 20.55 -41.10
N CYS A 70 13.69 19.56 -40.72
CA CYS A 70 13.79 18.88 -39.44
C CYS A 70 14.78 17.70 -39.45
N ALA A 71 15.19 17.17 -40.62
CA ALA A 71 16.05 15.99 -40.68
C ALA A 71 17.38 16.12 -39.90
N PRO A 72 18.09 17.25 -39.88
CA PRO A 72 19.29 17.41 -39.07
C PRO A 72 19.02 17.36 -37.57
N TYR A 73 17.87 17.91 -37.14
CA TYR A 73 17.44 17.86 -35.76
C TYR A 73 17.07 16.42 -35.33
N GLU A 74 16.34 15.70 -36.15
CA GLU A 74 15.98 14.30 -35.91
C GLU A 74 17.23 13.41 -35.76
N ALA A 75 18.25 13.66 -36.61
CA ALA A 75 19.53 12.96 -36.50
C ALA A 75 20.22 13.25 -35.15
N PHE A 76 20.27 14.51 -34.75
CA PHE A 76 20.82 14.93 -33.45
C PHE A 76 20.03 14.34 -32.29
N GLU A 77 18.70 14.41 -32.35
CA GLU A 77 17.81 13.82 -31.30
C GLU A 77 18.06 12.33 -31.10
N ASN A 78 18.24 11.59 -32.18
CA ASN A 78 18.56 10.16 -32.11
C ASN A 78 19.93 9.91 -31.46
N GLN A 79 20.95 10.72 -31.75
CA GLN A 79 22.25 10.62 -31.08
C GLN A 79 22.14 10.92 -29.57
N VAL A 80 21.35 11.94 -29.19
CA VAL A 80 21.11 12.26 -27.79
C VAL A 80 20.38 11.09 -27.07
N LYS A 81 19.37 10.49 -27.71
CA LYS A 81 18.66 9.31 -27.18
C LYS A 81 19.60 8.13 -26.98
N GLU A 82 20.53 7.90 -27.91
CA GLU A 82 21.54 6.83 -27.75
C GLU A 82 22.41 7.06 -26.52
N LEU A 83 22.92 8.27 -26.32
CA LEU A 83 23.71 8.62 -25.15
C LEU A 83 22.89 8.52 -23.83
N GLN A 84 21.65 8.97 -23.87
CA GLN A 84 20.74 8.83 -22.73
C GLN A 84 20.50 7.36 -22.37
N ALA A 85 20.34 6.48 -23.35
CA ALA A 85 20.16 5.06 -23.14
C ALA A 85 21.37 4.42 -22.45
N ILE A 86 22.61 4.80 -22.82
CA ILE A 86 23.83 4.32 -22.18
C ILE A 86 23.83 4.69 -20.68
N VAL A 87 23.53 5.94 -20.36
CA VAL A 87 23.48 6.41 -18.96
C VAL A 87 22.36 5.71 -18.19
N SER A 88 21.17 5.62 -18.77
CA SER A 88 20.01 4.99 -18.14
C SER A 88 20.25 3.51 -17.83
N ASN A 89 20.84 2.76 -18.74
CA ASN A 89 21.19 1.35 -18.52
C ASN A 89 22.21 1.18 -17.39
N THR A 90 23.20 2.07 -17.32
CA THR A 90 24.20 2.07 -16.24
C THR A 90 23.55 2.38 -14.89
N ASN A 91 22.68 3.39 -14.83
CA ASN A 91 21.95 3.75 -13.62
C ASN A 91 21.06 2.59 -13.12
N ALA A 92 20.36 1.90 -14.04
CA ALA A 92 19.55 0.74 -13.67
C ALA A 92 20.40 -0.38 -13.00
N GLY A 93 21.62 -0.59 -13.47
CA GLY A 93 22.56 -1.53 -12.84
C GLY A 93 22.99 -1.09 -11.43
N ILE A 94 23.26 0.21 -11.26
CA ILE A 94 23.62 0.78 -9.95
C ILE A 94 22.44 0.68 -8.99
N ASP A 95 21.23 1.03 -9.44
CA ASP A 95 20.02 0.95 -8.61
C ASP A 95 19.74 -0.47 -8.14
N ALA A 96 19.92 -1.46 -9.00
CA ALA A 96 19.80 -2.86 -8.64
C ALA A 96 20.82 -3.25 -7.56
N ALA A 97 22.09 -2.89 -7.73
CA ALA A 97 23.13 -3.18 -6.76
C ALA A 97 22.91 -2.49 -5.40
N VAL A 98 22.40 -1.26 -5.39
CA VAL A 98 22.04 -0.54 -4.16
C VAL A 98 20.88 -1.24 -3.44
N LYS A 99 19.82 -1.62 -4.15
CA LYS A 99 18.69 -2.35 -3.57
C LYS A 99 19.11 -3.69 -2.97
N ASP A 100 19.94 -4.44 -3.69
CA ASP A 100 20.47 -5.73 -3.18
C ASP A 100 21.31 -5.54 -1.92
N TYR A 101 22.10 -4.47 -1.86
CA TYR A 101 22.87 -4.15 -0.66
C TYR A 101 21.97 -3.79 0.52
N GLU A 102 20.99 -2.92 0.30
CA GLU A 102 20.05 -2.50 1.34
C GLU A 102 19.23 -3.68 1.88
N GLU A 103 18.78 -4.57 1.00
CA GLU A 103 18.01 -5.76 1.40
C GLU A 103 18.88 -6.72 2.23
N ARG A 104 20.12 -6.98 1.82
CA ARG A 104 21.05 -7.78 2.62
C ARG A 104 21.27 -7.17 4.01
N LYS A 105 21.44 -5.84 4.10
CA LYS A 105 21.60 -5.15 5.38
C LYS A 105 20.36 -5.25 6.26
N ARG A 106 19.17 -5.23 5.68
CA ARG A 106 17.92 -5.46 6.40
C ARG A 106 17.81 -6.86 6.95
N VAL A 107 18.16 -7.87 6.14
CA VAL A 107 18.16 -9.27 6.57
C VAL A 107 19.19 -9.49 7.70
N GLU A 108 20.44 -9.04 7.53
CA GLU A 108 21.46 -9.11 8.57
C GLU A 108 20.97 -8.51 9.88
N LYS A 109 20.43 -7.29 9.83
CA LYS A 109 19.91 -6.61 11.02
C LYS A 109 18.70 -7.31 11.64
N THR A 110 17.85 -7.92 10.85
CA THR A 110 16.73 -8.72 11.33
C THR A 110 17.24 -9.92 12.16
N GLU A 111 18.25 -10.60 11.68
CA GLU A 111 18.84 -11.75 12.40
C GLU A 111 19.56 -11.29 13.69
N GLU A 112 20.24 -10.14 13.66
CA GLU A 112 20.83 -9.54 14.87
C GLU A 112 19.75 -9.19 15.93
N ILE A 113 18.61 -8.65 15.50
CA ILE A 113 17.48 -8.35 16.39
C ILE A 113 16.88 -9.63 16.97
N LYS A 114 16.69 -10.67 16.17
CA LYS A 114 16.21 -11.98 16.63
C LYS A 114 17.15 -12.58 17.68
N ALA A 115 18.46 -12.54 17.41
CA ALA A 115 19.45 -13.04 18.35
C ALA A 115 19.44 -12.27 19.68
N ALA A 116 19.39 -10.93 19.63
CA ALA A 116 19.29 -10.10 20.81
C ALA A 116 17.98 -10.33 21.58
N TYR A 117 16.86 -10.53 20.87
CA TYR A 117 15.60 -10.89 21.49
C TYR A 117 15.69 -12.23 22.22
N GLN A 118 16.22 -13.26 21.59
CA GLN A 118 16.37 -14.60 22.22
C GLN A 118 17.20 -14.55 23.48
N GLU A 119 18.28 -13.74 23.51
CA GLU A 119 19.10 -13.56 24.71
C GLU A 119 18.35 -12.81 25.83
N ILE A 120 17.66 -11.70 25.48
CA ILE A 120 17.02 -10.81 26.45
C ILE A 120 15.71 -11.38 26.98
N PHE A 121 14.95 -12.07 26.15
CA PHE A 121 13.63 -12.62 26.44
C PHE A 121 13.64 -14.12 26.74
N ALA A 122 14.78 -14.72 27.02
CA ALA A 122 14.95 -16.17 27.19
C ALA A 122 13.88 -16.81 28.12
N ASP A 123 13.56 -16.11 29.22
CA ASP A 123 12.56 -16.52 30.22
C ASP A 123 11.13 -16.11 29.87
N LEU A 124 10.93 -15.29 28.87
CA LEU A 124 9.65 -14.73 28.42
C LEU A 124 9.24 -15.19 27.03
N ALA A 125 10.12 -15.86 26.29
CA ALA A 125 9.95 -16.14 24.87
C ALA A 125 8.70 -17.01 24.55
N ASP A 126 8.34 -17.89 25.47
CA ASP A 126 7.16 -18.76 25.32
C ASP A 126 5.84 -17.97 25.47
N ASP A 127 5.84 -16.95 26.32
CA ASP A 127 4.64 -16.14 26.63
C ASP A 127 4.55 -14.88 25.74
N VAL A 128 5.67 -14.34 25.28
CA VAL A 128 5.76 -13.04 24.59
C VAL A 128 6.57 -13.17 23.30
N PRO A 129 5.99 -13.59 22.19
CA PRO A 129 6.70 -13.72 20.92
C PRO A 129 7.26 -12.37 20.41
N LEU A 130 8.33 -12.43 19.61
CA LEU A 130 9.05 -11.25 19.10
C LEU A 130 8.12 -10.25 18.40
N GLU A 131 7.10 -10.73 17.70
CA GLU A 131 6.13 -9.93 16.96
C GLU A 131 5.36 -8.94 17.85
N MET A 132 5.18 -9.26 19.12
CA MET A 132 4.48 -8.40 20.08
C MET A 132 5.32 -7.20 20.53
N VAL A 133 6.62 -7.31 20.42
CA VAL A 133 7.58 -6.26 20.83
C VAL A 133 8.30 -5.63 19.65
N TRP A 134 8.14 -6.20 18.44
CA TRP A 134 8.77 -5.75 17.22
C TRP A 134 8.33 -4.33 16.84
N GLN A 135 9.30 -3.52 16.41
CA GLN A 135 9.05 -2.19 15.87
C GLN A 135 9.60 -2.08 14.43
N PRO A 136 8.75 -1.82 13.42
CA PRO A 136 9.19 -1.78 12.02
C PRO A 136 10.32 -0.77 11.75
N TYR A 137 10.37 0.34 12.48
CA TYR A 137 11.41 1.37 12.32
C TYR A 137 12.81 0.90 12.75
N TRP A 138 12.92 -0.20 13.49
CA TRP A 138 14.24 -0.76 13.88
C TRP A 138 15.08 -1.15 12.67
N LEU A 139 14.45 -1.48 11.55
CA LEU A 139 15.15 -1.82 10.31
C LEU A 139 15.72 -0.61 9.56
N ASN A 140 15.39 0.61 9.97
CA ASN A 140 15.96 1.80 9.35
C ASN A 140 17.49 1.83 9.56
N ALA A 141 18.23 2.24 8.53
CA ALA A 141 19.69 2.31 8.59
C ALA A 141 20.19 3.32 9.64
N SER A 142 19.39 4.34 9.94
CA SER A 142 19.71 5.37 10.93
C SER A 142 19.60 4.91 12.39
N ILE A 143 18.96 3.77 12.66
CA ILE A 143 18.77 3.24 14.02
C ILE A 143 19.91 2.26 14.33
N PRO A 144 20.81 2.56 15.25
CA PRO A 144 21.90 1.65 15.62
C PRO A 144 21.37 0.45 16.40
N MET A 145 22.02 -0.71 16.27
CA MET A 145 21.63 -1.95 16.97
C MET A 145 21.62 -1.78 18.49
N LYS A 146 22.52 -0.97 19.03
CA LYS A 146 22.53 -0.63 20.46
C LYS A 146 21.18 -0.07 20.94
N GLN A 147 20.58 0.86 20.17
CA GLN A 147 19.29 1.46 20.53
C GLN A 147 18.16 0.40 20.53
N VAL A 148 18.20 -0.54 19.58
CA VAL A 148 17.26 -1.65 19.52
C VAL A 148 17.41 -2.57 20.74
N THR A 149 18.65 -2.94 21.06
CA THR A 149 18.95 -3.78 22.22
C THR A 149 18.53 -3.11 23.54
N ASP A 150 18.77 -1.82 23.69
CA ASP A 150 18.36 -1.06 24.88
C ASP A 150 16.81 -1.01 24.98
N ALA A 151 16.12 -0.80 23.88
CA ALA A 151 14.65 -0.83 23.85
C ALA A 151 14.08 -2.21 24.22
N LEU A 152 14.68 -3.30 23.70
CA LEU A 152 14.29 -4.66 24.06
C LEU A 152 14.52 -4.93 25.56
N LYS A 153 15.65 -4.50 26.14
CA LYS A 153 15.94 -4.64 27.57
C LYS A 153 14.92 -3.91 28.44
N ILE A 154 14.62 -2.66 28.11
CA ILE A 154 13.61 -1.87 28.84
C ILE A 154 12.26 -2.60 28.77
N ARG A 155 11.85 -3.03 27.58
CA ARG A 155 10.58 -3.71 27.39
C ARG A 155 10.49 -5.03 28.18
N ALA A 156 11.58 -5.80 28.20
CA ALA A 156 11.66 -7.04 28.97
C ALA A 156 11.54 -6.79 30.50
N ILE A 157 12.18 -5.73 31.00
CA ILE A 157 12.08 -5.32 32.40
C ILE A 157 10.65 -4.92 32.74
N ASP A 158 10.00 -4.12 31.91
CA ASP A 158 8.62 -3.70 32.11
C ASP A 158 7.67 -4.91 32.19
N ILE A 159 7.81 -5.85 31.24
CA ILE A 159 6.98 -7.07 31.20
C ILE A 159 7.23 -7.94 32.45
N ARG A 160 8.48 -8.12 32.88
CA ARG A 160 8.78 -8.88 34.12
C ARG A 160 8.17 -8.22 35.35
N ASN A 161 8.21 -6.89 35.43
CA ASN A 161 7.58 -6.14 36.53
C ASN A 161 6.06 -6.29 36.52
N ASP A 162 5.44 -6.21 35.35
CA ASP A 162 4.00 -6.39 35.19
C ASP A 162 3.57 -7.82 35.57
N LEU A 163 4.29 -8.83 35.13
CA LEU A 163 4.03 -10.23 35.49
C LEU A 163 4.22 -10.47 36.99
N ALA A 164 5.29 -9.90 37.59
CA ALA A 164 5.50 -9.99 39.02
C ALA A 164 4.42 -9.29 39.85
N TYR A 165 3.80 -8.23 39.30
CA TYR A 165 2.64 -7.59 39.90
C TYR A 165 1.42 -8.50 39.81
N ILE A 166 1.14 -9.10 38.64
CA ILE A 166 0.04 -10.01 38.39
C ILE A 166 0.14 -11.23 39.32
N ASP A 167 1.33 -11.75 39.58
CA ASP A 167 1.57 -12.91 40.42
C ASP A 167 1.24 -12.65 41.92
N LYS A 168 1.20 -11.39 42.33
CA LYS A 168 0.77 -10.96 43.69
C LYS A 168 -0.73 -10.81 43.83
N LEU A 169 -1.49 -10.85 42.73
CA LEU A 169 -2.94 -10.77 42.76
C LEU A 169 -3.55 -12.03 43.42
N GLU A 170 -4.79 -11.90 43.91
CA GLU A 170 -5.58 -13.00 44.40
C GLU A 170 -5.69 -14.14 43.35
N PRO A 171 -5.66 -15.44 43.79
CA PRO A 171 -5.62 -16.56 42.83
C PRO A 171 -6.77 -16.58 41.81
N ASN A 172 -7.97 -16.14 42.20
CA ASN A 172 -9.16 -16.06 41.34
C ASN A 172 -9.04 -14.99 40.23
N LYS A 173 -8.17 -13.98 40.40
CA LYS A 173 -7.98 -12.88 39.46
C LYS A 173 -6.73 -13.09 38.57
N ARG A 174 -5.73 -13.77 39.15
CA ARG A 174 -4.39 -13.90 38.56
C ARG A 174 -4.41 -14.47 37.14
N LEU A 175 -5.09 -15.61 36.95
CA LEU A 175 -5.11 -16.28 35.66
C LEU A 175 -5.81 -15.45 34.58
N ALA A 176 -6.94 -14.84 34.92
CA ALA A 176 -7.69 -14.01 33.97
C ALA A 176 -6.91 -12.76 33.59
N VAL A 177 -6.31 -12.06 34.55
CA VAL A 177 -5.49 -10.87 34.30
C VAL A 177 -4.23 -11.21 33.50
N ARG A 178 -3.52 -12.32 33.82
CA ARG A 178 -2.35 -12.77 33.06
C ARG A 178 -2.70 -13.07 31.62
N PHE A 179 -3.80 -13.79 31.38
CA PHE A 179 -4.27 -14.12 30.04
C PHE A 179 -4.58 -12.86 29.20
N ASP A 180 -5.25 -11.88 29.78
CA ASP A 180 -5.58 -10.63 29.08
C ASP A 180 -4.35 -9.74 28.89
N TYR A 181 -3.42 -9.73 29.85
CA TYR A 181 -2.14 -9.03 29.76
C TYR A 181 -1.28 -9.55 28.61
N LEU A 182 -1.12 -10.86 28.49
CA LEU A 182 -0.31 -11.48 27.45
C LEU A 182 -0.86 -11.27 26.02
N LYS A 183 -2.11 -10.85 25.86
CA LYS A 183 -2.65 -10.47 24.55
C LYS A 183 -2.20 -9.07 24.06
N THR A 184 -1.98 -8.14 24.99
CA THR A 184 -1.79 -6.73 24.64
C THR A 184 -0.52 -6.14 25.23
N LEU A 185 0.08 -6.80 26.22
CA LEU A 185 1.18 -6.32 27.06
C LEU A 185 0.89 -4.95 27.70
N ARG A 186 -0.38 -4.73 28.10
CA ARG A 186 -0.87 -3.52 28.78
C ARG A 186 -1.55 -3.90 30.09
N LEU A 187 -0.84 -3.71 31.20
CA LEU A 187 -1.32 -4.09 32.53
C LEU A 187 -2.63 -3.37 32.90
N THR A 188 -2.73 -2.08 32.58
CA THR A 188 -3.92 -1.27 32.89
C THR A 188 -5.17 -1.82 32.19
N ASP A 189 -5.04 -2.21 30.94
CA ASP A 189 -6.16 -2.74 30.15
C ASP A 189 -6.61 -4.09 30.70
N ALA A 190 -5.68 -4.98 31.05
CA ALA A 190 -5.98 -6.28 31.64
C ALA A 190 -6.68 -6.15 33.02
N LEU A 191 -6.24 -5.21 33.84
CA LEU A 191 -6.87 -4.95 35.14
C LEU A 191 -8.27 -4.36 34.99
N ASN A 192 -8.50 -3.47 34.04
CA ASN A 192 -9.81 -2.89 33.79
C ASN A 192 -10.80 -3.95 33.27
N LEU A 193 -10.39 -4.79 32.30
CA LEU A 193 -11.22 -5.92 31.84
C LEU A 193 -11.60 -6.87 32.95
N ASN A 194 -10.68 -7.18 33.88
CA ASN A 194 -10.98 -8.02 35.00
C ASN A 194 -11.97 -7.34 35.98
N ARG A 195 -11.86 -6.02 36.20
CA ARG A 195 -12.82 -5.27 37.03
C ARG A 195 -14.21 -5.28 36.40
N GLU A 196 -14.31 -5.04 35.11
CA GLU A 196 -15.60 -5.08 34.39
C GLU A 196 -16.29 -6.45 34.52
N ARG A 197 -15.50 -7.55 34.39
CA ARG A 197 -16.04 -8.92 34.60
C ARG A 197 -16.58 -9.11 36.02
N GLN A 198 -15.84 -8.67 37.01
CA GLN A 198 -16.27 -8.80 38.40
C GLN A 198 -17.55 -7.97 38.69
N ASP A 199 -17.65 -6.79 38.13
CA ASP A 199 -18.83 -5.94 38.29
C ASP A 199 -20.03 -6.54 37.55
N PHE A 200 -19.81 -7.20 36.41
CA PHE A 200 -20.85 -7.94 35.71
C PHE A 200 -21.32 -9.17 36.52
N GLU A 201 -20.39 -9.95 37.06
CA GLU A 201 -20.70 -11.10 37.90
C GLU A 201 -21.49 -10.69 39.15
N LYS A 202 -21.07 -9.62 39.84
CA LYS A 202 -21.80 -9.10 41.00
C LYS A 202 -23.22 -8.64 40.69
N LYS A 203 -23.44 -8.05 39.51
CA LYS A 203 -24.76 -7.59 39.06
C LYS A 203 -25.70 -8.73 38.67
N ASN A 204 -25.12 -9.82 38.16
CA ASN A 204 -25.85 -10.96 37.61
C ASN A 204 -25.87 -12.18 38.55
N THR A 205 -25.21 -12.09 39.71
CA THR A 205 -25.35 -13.13 40.73
C THR A 205 -26.74 -12.95 41.35
N PRO A 206 -27.68 -13.91 41.23
CA PRO A 206 -28.97 -13.83 41.93
C PRO A 206 -28.68 -13.70 43.42
N GLN A 207 -29.31 -12.72 44.08
CA GLN A 207 -29.29 -12.67 45.54
C GLN A 207 -29.89 -13.99 46.02
N THR A 208 -29.04 -14.88 46.53
CA THR A 208 -29.45 -16.16 47.08
C THR A 208 -30.37 -15.87 48.25
N ALA A 209 -31.65 -16.13 48.07
CA ALA A 209 -32.54 -16.27 49.20
C ALA A 209 -31.92 -17.31 50.16
N GLU A 210 -31.89 -17.01 51.47
CA GLU A 210 -31.40 -17.92 52.49
C GLU A 210 -32.03 -19.30 52.27
N LYS A 211 -31.28 -20.24 51.67
CA LYS A 211 -31.64 -21.63 51.55
C LYS A 211 -31.11 -22.37 52.78
N SER A 212 -32.00 -23.21 53.38
CA SER A 212 -31.70 -24.05 54.49
C SER A 212 -30.42 -24.87 54.32
N ALA A 213 -29.75 -25.21 55.44
CA ALA A 213 -28.40 -25.69 55.58
C ALA A 213 -28.00 -26.98 54.80
N ASP A 214 -28.90 -27.60 54.03
CA ASP A 214 -28.66 -28.90 53.36
C ASP A 214 -28.86 -28.97 51.84
N SER A 215 -28.93 -27.82 51.11
CA SER A 215 -29.05 -27.84 49.66
C SER A 215 -28.06 -26.91 48.98
N TYR A 216 -27.37 -27.40 47.95
CA TYR A 216 -26.43 -26.63 47.12
C TYR A 216 -26.99 -26.46 45.72
N GLU A 217 -26.93 -25.23 45.16
CA GLU A 217 -27.24 -24.95 43.77
C GLU A 217 -25.91 -24.87 42.98
N ILE A 218 -25.79 -25.73 41.99
CA ILE A 218 -24.60 -25.79 41.13
C ILE A 218 -25.04 -25.58 39.68
N THR A 219 -24.51 -24.55 39.00
CA THR A 219 -24.72 -24.34 37.55
C THR A 219 -23.63 -25.04 36.77
N LEU A 220 -24.00 -26.03 35.97
CA LEU A 220 -23.10 -26.78 35.10
C LEU A 220 -23.47 -26.52 33.62
N ARG A 221 -22.50 -26.20 32.80
CA ARG A 221 -22.67 -26.20 31.34
C ARG A 221 -22.15 -27.50 30.77
N ILE A 222 -23.04 -28.33 30.27
CA ILE A 222 -22.70 -29.63 29.70
C ILE A 222 -22.99 -29.61 28.21
N VAL A 223 -22.04 -30.09 27.39
CA VAL A 223 -22.24 -30.26 25.95
C VAL A 223 -22.27 -31.75 25.67
N VAL A 224 -23.43 -32.29 25.30
CA VAL A 224 -23.67 -33.72 25.03
C VAL A 224 -24.42 -33.89 23.71
N THR A 225 -24.38 -35.08 23.15
CA THR A 225 -25.23 -35.46 22.02
C THR A 225 -26.65 -35.78 22.51
N ASP A 226 -27.65 -35.72 21.62
CA ASP A 226 -29.07 -35.94 21.99
C ASP A 226 -29.29 -37.31 22.71
N GLU A 227 -28.66 -38.38 22.23
CA GLU A 227 -28.70 -39.72 22.89
C GLU A 227 -28.20 -39.71 24.35
N LYS A 228 -27.13 -38.97 24.62
CA LYS A 228 -26.55 -38.86 25.97
C LYS A 228 -27.26 -37.86 26.85
N LEU A 229 -28.08 -36.96 26.26
CA LEU A 229 -28.89 -36.03 27.00
C LEU A 229 -30.03 -36.78 27.70
N ASP A 230 -30.69 -37.69 26.99
CA ASP A 230 -31.77 -38.50 27.56
C ASP A 230 -31.27 -39.38 28.71
N ASP A 231 -30.14 -40.04 28.57
CA ASP A 231 -29.48 -40.84 29.62
C ASP A 231 -29.14 -39.98 30.83
N LEU A 232 -28.65 -38.74 30.63
CA LEU A 232 -28.32 -37.81 31.70
C LEU A 232 -29.57 -37.37 32.46
N LEU A 233 -30.65 -37.06 31.75
CA LEU A 233 -31.93 -36.63 32.35
C LEU A 233 -32.51 -37.75 33.21
N VAL A 234 -32.50 -38.99 32.77
CA VAL A 234 -32.96 -40.17 33.54
C VAL A 234 -32.08 -40.35 34.78
N TYR A 235 -30.74 -40.23 34.64
CA TYR A 235 -29.84 -40.36 35.79
C TYR A 235 -30.08 -39.29 36.88
N LEU A 236 -30.32 -38.03 36.47
CA LEU A 236 -30.53 -36.92 37.38
C LEU A 236 -31.88 -37.09 38.13
N ASP A 237 -32.92 -37.54 37.44
CA ASP A 237 -34.22 -37.84 38.02
C ASP A 237 -34.12 -39.00 39.04
N GLU A 238 -33.43 -40.10 38.71
CA GLU A 238 -33.17 -41.24 39.61
C GLU A 238 -32.43 -40.82 40.88
N LYS A 239 -31.59 -39.76 40.81
CA LYS A 239 -30.83 -39.22 41.96
C LYS A 239 -31.56 -38.11 42.70
N GLY A 240 -32.78 -37.76 42.30
CA GLY A 240 -33.56 -36.68 42.91
C GLY A 240 -32.93 -35.29 42.73
N ILE A 241 -32.21 -35.09 41.65
CA ILE A 241 -31.57 -33.79 41.30
C ILE A 241 -32.54 -33.01 40.41
N GLU A 242 -33.11 -31.93 40.90
CA GLU A 242 -33.96 -31.03 40.08
C GLU A 242 -33.15 -30.20 39.09
N LEU A 243 -33.56 -30.20 37.83
CA LEU A 243 -33.01 -29.34 36.80
C LEU A 243 -33.87 -28.08 36.69
N ILE A 244 -33.19 -26.93 36.76
CA ILE A 244 -33.79 -25.65 36.41
C ILE A 244 -33.26 -25.29 35.00
N LEU A 245 -34.11 -25.43 33.95
CA LEU A 245 -33.78 -25.13 32.57
C LEU A 245 -34.02 -23.66 32.26
#